data_dacdd19be57d53f6f44a3d6de8b45e91
#
_entry.id   dacdd19be57d53f6f44a3d6de8b45e91
#
_cell.length_a   1.000
_cell.length_b   1.000
_cell.length_c   1.000
_cell.angle_alpha   90.00
_cell.angle_beta   90.00
_cell.angle_gamma   90.00
#
_symmetry.space_group_name_H-M   'P 1'
#
loop_
_entity.id
_entity.type
_entity.pdbx_description
1 polymer ?
#
loop_
_entity_poly.entity_id
_entity_poly.type
_entity_poly.pdbx_seq_one_letter_code
_entity_poly.pdbx_strand_id
1 'polypeptide(L)'
;MKHRKTLLAVLAAALFVAAFAWAVLTVPEAPALDDSARTLRYEGNTLSMEKDGRTVWQLTAEAIEASTDGKAAEARNIEGVFHEDDGRKLKLAAPHAHYDMTSKDLVIDGGVKVESSDGIRLTSREIIWSSEKETLAAVGDALLTQEEEKLRVSAERIESSDGFARFTASGKDGKKARIEKGSGAK
;
A
#
# COMPACT_ATOMS: atom_id res chain seq x y z
N MET A 1 17.02 63.81 -28.81
CA MET A 1 15.96 62.79 -28.86
C MET A 1 16.47 61.33 -28.77
N LYS A 2 17.69 61.03 -29.11
CA LYS A 2 18.27 59.64 -29.05
C LYS A 2 18.43 59.13 -27.61
N HIS A 3 18.88 59.95 -26.67
CA HIS A 3 19.13 59.52 -25.27
C HIS A 3 17.85 59.14 -24.47
N ARG A 4 16.68 59.74 -24.83
CA ARG A 4 15.42 59.36 -24.18
C ARG A 4 14.92 57.98 -24.58
N LYS A 5 15.16 57.54 -25.81
CA LYS A 5 14.79 56.21 -26.28
C LYS A 5 15.68 55.12 -25.69
N THR A 6 16.98 55.38 -25.54
CA THR A 6 17.91 54.46 -24.89
C THR A 6 17.62 54.34 -23.38
N LEU A 7 17.28 55.45 -22.71
CA LEU A 7 16.91 55.40 -21.29
C LEU A 7 15.64 54.59 -21.03
N LEU A 8 14.61 54.75 -21.89
CA LEU A 8 13.39 53.96 -21.81
C LEU A 8 13.61 52.48 -22.09
N ALA A 9 14.51 52.11 -23.01
CA ALA A 9 14.82 50.72 -23.31
C ALA A 9 15.57 50.06 -22.15
N VAL A 10 16.48 50.77 -21.50
CA VAL A 10 17.21 50.27 -20.32
C VAL A 10 16.26 50.09 -19.12
N LEU A 11 15.33 51.02 -18.93
CA LEU A 11 14.34 50.93 -17.84
C LEU A 11 13.34 49.79 -18.07
N ALA A 12 12.91 49.55 -19.30
CA ALA A 12 12.06 48.41 -19.67
C ALA A 12 12.80 47.06 -19.45
N ALA A 13 14.07 46.98 -19.83
CA ALA A 13 14.90 45.80 -19.61
C ALA A 13 15.10 45.50 -18.11
N ALA A 14 15.35 46.56 -17.29
CA ALA A 14 15.49 46.41 -15.84
C ALA A 14 14.20 45.95 -15.17
N LEU A 15 13.03 46.47 -15.60
CA LEU A 15 11.73 46.04 -15.12
C LEU A 15 11.43 44.58 -15.52
N PHE A 16 11.82 44.17 -16.73
CA PHE A 16 11.63 42.78 -17.18
C PHE A 16 12.49 41.81 -16.38
N VAL A 17 13.75 42.15 -16.10
CA VAL A 17 14.65 41.34 -15.25
C VAL A 17 14.13 41.28 -13.82
N ALA A 18 13.65 42.38 -13.27
CA ALA A 18 13.09 42.41 -11.91
C ALA A 18 11.79 41.58 -11.81
N ALA A 19 10.90 41.67 -12.82
CA ALA A 19 9.68 40.84 -12.87
C ALA A 19 10.01 39.35 -13.04
N PHE A 20 10.99 39.03 -13.87
CA PHE A 20 11.45 37.64 -14.04
C PHE A 20 12.10 37.08 -12.77
N ALA A 21 12.96 37.85 -12.13
CA ALA A 21 13.55 37.48 -10.85
C ALA A 21 12.49 37.30 -9.76
N TRP A 22 11.49 38.19 -9.71
CA TRP A 22 10.38 38.06 -8.78
C TRP A 22 9.54 36.81 -9.07
N ALA A 23 9.22 36.50 -10.32
CA ALA A 23 8.51 35.29 -10.73
C ALA A 23 9.26 34.00 -10.38
N VAL A 24 10.59 33.99 -10.52
CA VAL A 24 11.43 32.82 -10.14
C VAL A 24 11.54 32.67 -8.63
N LEU A 25 11.63 33.78 -7.88
CA LEU A 25 11.75 33.75 -6.42
C LEU A 25 10.41 33.55 -5.69
N THR A 26 9.27 33.78 -6.38
CA THR A 26 7.92 33.58 -5.84
C THR A 26 7.23 32.34 -6.39
N VAL A 27 7.94 31.46 -7.13
CA VAL A 27 7.42 30.12 -7.39
C VAL A 27 7.25 29.48 -6.00
N PRO A 28 6.03 29.17 -5.56
CA PRO A 28 5.86 28.42 -4.33
C PRO A 28 6.70 27.15 -4.50
N GLU A 29 7.59 26.90 -3.56
CA GLU A 29 8.24 25.60 -3.45
C GLU A 29 7.11 24.58 -3.56
N ALA A 30 7.15 23.76 -4.63
CA ALA A 30 6.20 22.67 -4.75
C ALA A 30 6.23 21.97 -3.39
N PRO A 31 5.07 21.69 -2.78
CA PRO A 31 5.05 21.03 -1.48
C PRO A 31 6.02 19.88 -1.59
N ALA A 32 7.01 19.86 -0.69
CA ALA A 32 7.98 18.79 -0.63
C ALA A 32 7.16 17.51 -0.65
N LEU A 33 7.21 16.79 -1.78
CA LEU A 33 6.62 15.47 -1.87
C LEU A 33 7.26 14.75 -0.70
N ASP A 34 6.43 14.35 0.26
CA ASP A 34 6.86 13.56 1.40
C ASP A 34 7.73 12.43 0.84
N ASP A 35 9.06 12.60 1.03
CA ASP A 35 10.09 11.79 0.37
C ASP A 35 10.24 10.42 1.05
N SER A 36 9.21 9.99 1.77
CA SER A 36 8.93 8.59 2.04
C SER A 36 8.48 7.95 0.72
N ALA A 37 9.41 7.89 -0.23
CA ALA A 37 9.13 7.51 -1.60
C ALA A 37 8.65 6.07 -1.65
N ARG A 38 7.32 5.90 -1.57
CA ARG A 38 6.67 4.65 -1.92
C ARG A 38 6.68 4.56 -3.43
N THR A 39 7.53 3.71 -3.95
CA THR A 39 7.69 3.48 -5.38
C THR A 39 7.05 2.16 -5.75
N LEU A 40 6.09 2.19 -6.66
CA LEU A 40 5.63 0.99 -7.33
C LEU A 40 6.61 0.65 -8.45
N ARG A 41 7.18 -0.55 -8.39
CA ARG A 41 7.99 -1.09 -9.47
C ARG A 41 7.23 -2.18 -10.19
N TYR A 42 7.17 -2.08 -11.52
CA TYR A 42 6.62 -3.09 -12.41
C TYR A 42 7.76 -3.70 -13.23
N GLU A 43 7.95 -5.00 -13.12
CA GLU A 43 9.01 -5.71 -13.83
C GLU A 43 8.48 -7.07 -14.30
N GLY A 44 8.20 -7.18 -15.59
CA GLY A 44 7.57 -8.36 -16.17
C GLY A 44 6.17 -8.61 -15.56
N ASN A 45 5.97 -9.76 -14.92
CA ASN A 45 4.72 -10.13 -14.25
C ASN A 45 4.76 -9.89 -12.74
N THR A 46 5.62 -8.99 -12.28
CA THR A 46 5.82 -8.70 -10.86
C THR A 46 5.53 -7.24 -10.56
N LEU A 47 4.69 -7.00 -9.55
CA LEU A 47 4.47 -5.70 -8.91
C LEU A 47 5.13 -5.72 -7.55
N SER A 48 5.86 -4.68 -7.21
CA SER A 48 6.41 -4.50 -5.87
C SER A 48 6.26 -3.07 -5.38
N MET A 49 6.01 -2.94 -4.08
CA MET A 49 6.02 -1.65 -3.40
C MET A 49 7.26 -1.56 -2.52
N GLU A 50 8.01 -0.50 -2.71
CA GLU A 50 9.15 -0.15 -1.89
C GLU A 50 8.83 1.10 -1.05
N LYS A 51 9.28 1.12 0.20
CA LYS A 51 9.25 2.27 1.09
C LYS A 51 10.63 2.39 1.75
N ASP A 52 11.25 3.56 1.68
CA ASP A 52 12.57 3.83 2.27
C ASP A 52 13.64 2.81 1.84
N GLY A 53 13.61 2.40 0.56
CA GLY A 53 14.55 1.43 -0.01
C GLY A 53 14.33 -0.02 0.43
N ARG A 54 13.23 -0.32 1.12
CA ARG A 54 12.83 -1.68 1.51
C ARG A 54 11.58 -2.12 0.79
N THR A 55 11.54 -3.35 0.32
CA THR A 55 10.32 -3.94 -0.24
C THR A 55 9.31 -4.19 0.87
N VAL A 56 8.14 -3.55 0.79
CA VAL A 56 7.01 -3.77 1.71
C VAL A 56 6.24 -5.01 1.28
N TRP A 57 5.92 -5.09 -0.01
CA TRP A 57 5.28 -6.28 -0.59
C TRP A 57 5.69 -6.48 -2.04
N GLN A 58 5.56 -7.71 -2.48
CA GLN A 58 5.79 -8.13 -3.87
C GLN A 58 4.70 -9.11 -4.28
N LEU A 59 4.12 -8.91 -5.46
CA LEU A 59 3.15 -9.80 -6.08
C LEU A 59 3.65 -10.25 -7.44
N THR A 60 3.61 -11.54 -7.68
CA THR A 60 3.82 -12.14 -9.01
C THR A 60 2.48 -12.66 -9.50
N ALA A 61 2.12 -12.39 -10.75
CA ALA A 61 0.85 -12.75 -11.32
C ALA A 61 1.03 -13.47 -12.67
N GLU A 62 0.05 -14.26 -13.07
CA GLU A 62 0.00 -14.82 -14.42
C GLU A 62 -0.20 -13.73 -15.48
N ALA A 63 -1.03 -12.72 -15.16
CA ALA A 63 -1.28 -11.57 -16.01
C ALA A 63 -1.49 -10.31 -15.17
N ILE A 64 -0.97 -9.18 -15.65
CA ILE A 64 -1.18 -7.87 -15.08
C ILE A 64 -1.62 -6.92 -16.20
N GLU A 65 -2.72 -6.23 -15.99
CA GLU A 65 -3.32 -5.28 -16.92
C GLU A 65 -3.46 -3.93 -16.23
N ALA A 66 -2.86 -2.88 -16.79
CA ALA A 66 -3.09 -1.52 -16.32
C ALA A 66 -4.38 -0.96 -16.92
N SER A 67 -5.13 -0.18 -16.15
CA SER A 67 -6.28 0.56 -16.65
C SER A 67 -5.86 1.57 -17.71
N THR A 68 -6.74 1.87 -18.66
CA THR A 68 -6.45 2.79 -19.77
C THR A 68 -6.20 4.22 -19.32
N ASP A 69 -6.71 4.60 -18.16
CA ASP A 69 -6.49 5.92 -17.53
C ASP A 69 -5.24 5.95 -16.63
N GLY A 70 -4.53 4.82 -16.50
CA GLY A 70 -3.31 4.70 -15.70
C GLY A 70 -3.52 4.81 -14.18
N LYS A 71 -4.76 4.66 -13.69
CA LYS A 71 -5.07 4.83 -12.27
C LYS A 71 -5.15 3.53 -11.48
N ALA A 72 -5.21 2.41 -12.15
CA ALA A 72 -5.29 1.11 -11.52
C ALA A 72 -4.49 0.04 -12.28
N ALA A 73 -4.16 -1.04 -11.59
CA ALA A 73 -3.65 -2.27 -12.18
C ALA A 73 -4.44 -3.46 -11.62
N GLU A 74 -4.83 -4.35 -12.52
CA GLU A 74 -5.50 -5.61 -12.23
C GLU A 74 -4.51 -6.75 -12.42
N ALA A 75 -4.48 -7.70 -11.50
CA ALA A 75 -3.64 -8.88 -11.58
C ALA A 75 -4.46 -10.16 -11.39
N ARG A 76 -4.07 -11.23 -12.09
CA ARG A 76 -4.76 -12.52 -12.03
C ARG A 76 -3.82 -13.63 -11.64
N ASN A 77 -4.35 -14.62 -10.86
CA ASN A 77 -3.61 -15.77 -10.35
C ASN A 77 -2.30 -15.34 -9.69
N ILE A 78 -2.44 -14.68 -8.54
CA ILE A 78 -1.34 -14.05 -7.85
C ILE A 78 -0.74 -14.93 -6.76
N GLU A 79 0.56 -14.84 -6.64
CA GLU A 79 1.33 -15.22 -5.46
C GLU A 79 2.05 -13.99 -4.93
N GLY A 80 2.08 -13.80 -3.62
CA GLY A 80 2.66 -12.61 -3.03
C GLY A 80 3.40 -12.85 -1.72
N VAL A 81 4.21 -11.88 -1.38
CA VAL A 81 4.93 -11.84 -0.10
C VAL A 81 4.85 -10.42 0.47
N PHE A 82 4.38 -10.30 1.70
CA PHE A 82 4.56 -9.11 2.52
C PHE A 82 5.76 -9.30 3.45
N HIS A 83 6.54 -8.26 3.61
CA HIS A 83 7.73 -8.24 4.47
C HIS A 83 7.45 -7.36 5.68
N GLU A 84 7.47 -7.96 6.86
CA GLU A 84 7.26 -7.27 8.11
C GLU A 84 8.57 -6.69 8.66
N ASP A 85 8.46 -5.63 9.46
CA ASP A 85 9.63 -4.94 10.04
C ASP A 85 10.45 -5.83 10.99
N ASP A 86 9.82 -6.83 11.59
CA ASP A 86 10.47 -7.82 12.46
C ASP A 86 11.14 -8.98 11.70
N GLY A 87 11.11 -8.93 10.36
CA GLY A 87 11.71 -9.93 9.48
C GLY A 87 10.79 -11.11 9.12
N ARG A 88 9.57 -11.17 9.67
CA ARG A 88 8.57 -12.16 9.25
C ARG A 88 8.14 -11.91 7.81
N LYS A 89 7.67 -12.97 7.18
CA LYS A 89 7.12 -12.92 5.83
C LYS A 89 5.74 -13.56 5.83
N LEU A 90 4.80 -12.86 5.19
CA LEU A 90 3.47 -13.38 4.91
C LEU A 90 3.42 -13.77 3.43
N LYS A 91 3.32 -15.06 3.16
CA LYS A 91 3.07 -15.56 1.81
C LYS A 91 1.58 -15.62 1.57
N LEU A 92 1.13 -15.20 0.40
CA LEU A 92 -0.27 -15.27 0.02
C LEU A 92 -0.47 -15.81 -1.39
N ALA A 93 -1.66 -16.34 -1.63
CA ALA A 93 -2.12 -16.72 -2.97
C ALA A 93 -3.60 -16.37 -3.10
N ALA A 94 -4.00 -15.88 -4.28
CA ALA A 94 -5.37 -15.52 -4.60
C ALA A 94 -5.62 -15.45 -6.12
N PRO A 95 -6.88 -15.57 -6.57
CA PRO A 95 -7.23 -15.42 -7.98
C PRO A 95 -7.02 -14.02 -8.54
N HIS A 96 -7.30 -12.96 -7.78
CA HIS A 96 -7.31 -11.58 -8.25
C HIS A 96 -6.65 -10.61 -7.28
N ALA A 97 -6.11 -9.53 -7.83
CA ALA A 97 -5.70 -8.35 -7.08
C ALA A 97 -5.97 -7.08 -7.90
N HIS A 98 -6.37 -6.04 -7.20
CA HIS A 98 -6.57 -4.69 -7.71
C HIS A 98 -5.68 -3.72 -6.94
N TYR A 99 -4.85 -2.96 -7.66
CA TYR A 99 -4.01 -1.92 -7.09
C TYR A 99 -4.47 -0.56 -7.57
N ASP A 100 -4.83 0.33 -6.64
CA ASP A 100 -5.14 1.74 -6.92
C ASP A 100 -3.85 2.56 -6.91
N MET A 101 -3.49 3.14 -8.05
CA MET A 101 -2.27 3.94 -8.20
C MET A 101 -2.36 5.31 -7.53
N THR A 102 -3.56 5.76 -7.17
CA THR A 102 -3.79 7.05 -6.50
C THR A 102 -3.65 6.92 -4.99
N SER A 103 -4.44 6.03 -4.37
CA SER A 103 -4.38 5.76 -2.93
C SER A 103 -3.20 4.86 -2.55
N LYS A 104 -2.66 4.11 -3.52
CA LYS A 104 -1.64 3.06 -3.34
C LYS A 104 -2.15 1.90 -2.48
N ASP A 105 -3.46 1.74 -2.39
CA ASP A 105 -4.09 0.63 -1.72
C ASP A 105 -4.12 -0.60 -2.62
N LEU A 106 -4.07 -1.77 -2.01
CA LEU A 106 -4.10 -3.06 -2.70
C LEU A 106 -5.25 -3.89 -2.14
N VAL A 107 -6.14 -4.33 -3.01
CA VAL A 107 -7.22 -5.28 -2.69
C VAL A 107 -6.91 -6.60 -3.37
N ILE A 108 -6.93 -7.67 -2.61
CA ILE A 108 -6.68 -9.05 -3.07
C ILE A 108 -7.93 -9.86 -2.76
N ASP A 109 -8.51 -10.50 -3.75
CA ASP A 109 -9.81 -11.15 -3.62
C ASP A 109 -9.96 -12.52 -4.32
N GLY A 110 -11.18 -13.08 -4.22
CA GLY A 110 -11.51 -14.37 -4.82
C GLY A 110 -11.20 -15.56 -3.91
N GLY A 111 -10.97 -15.32 -2.63
CA GLY A 111 -10.57 -16.34 -1.66
C GLY A 111 -9.08 -16.37 -1.47
N VAL A 112 -8.63 -15.64 -0.45
CA VAL A 112 -7.21 -15.43 -0.13
C VAL A 112 -6.75 -16.44 0.91
N LYS A 113 -5.56 -16.98 0.69
CA LYS A 113 -4.84 -17.82 1.66
C LYS A 113 -3.53 -17.13 2.02
N VAL A 114 -3.27 -17.01 3.31
CA VAL A 114 -2.03 -16.41 3.85
C VAL A 114 -1.37 -17.38 4.80
N GLU A 115 -0.05 -17.50 4.68
CA GLU A 115 0.80 -18.24 5.62
C GLU A 115 1.96 -17.35 6.05
N SER A 116 2.10 -17.19 7.37
CA SER A 116 3.23 -16.48 7.94
C SER A 116 4.38 -17.42 8.26
N SER A 117 5.61 -16.89 8.25
CA SER A 117 6.81 -17.65 8.59
C SER A 117 6.85 -18.12 10.04
N ASP A 118 6.03 -17.57 10.92
CA ASP A 118 5.86 -17.97 12.34
C ASP A 118 4.63 -18.88 12.57
N GLY A 119 4.06 -19.46 11.52
CA GLY A 119 3.02 -20.49 11.60
C GLY A 119 1.59 -19.99 11.70
N ILE A 120 1.34 -18.68 11.52
CA ILE A 120 -0.02 -18.17 11.37
C ILE A 120 -0.54 -18.57 9.99
N ARG A 121 -1.76 -19.10 9.94
CA ARG A 121 -2.52 -19.32 8.71
C ARG A 121 -3.80 -18.51 8.74
N LEU A 122 -4.09 -17.81 7.66
CA LEU A 122 -5.28 -16.99 7.52
C LEU A 122 -5.97 -17.29 6.20
N THR A 123 -7.28 -17.42 6.23
CA THR A 123 -8.12 -17.45 5.04
C THR A 123 -9.20 -16.39 5.14
N SER A 124 -9.55 -15.76 4.02
CA SER A 124 -10.63 -14.77 3.93
C SER A 124 -11.14 -14.68 2.50
N ARG A 125 -12.25 -13.98 2.29
CA ARG A 125 -12.69 -13.65 0.93
C ARG A 125 -11.77 -12.62 0.28
N GLU A 126 -11.27 -11.70 1.08
CA GLU A 126 -10.53 -10.53 0.64
C GLU A 126 -9.45 -10.14 1.66
N ILE A 127 -8.32 -9.64 1.17
CA ILE A 127 -7.29 -8.93 1.95
C ILE A 127 -7.18 -7.52 1.39
N ILE A 128 -7.23 -6.53 2.26
CA ILE A 128 -7.03 -5.12 1.93
C ILE A 128 -5.74 -4.64 2.60
N TRP A 129 -4.80 -4.18 1.79
CA TRP A 129 -3.66 -3.38 2.26
C TRP A 129 -4.00 -1.90 2.13
N SER A 130 -3.99 -1.17 3.24
CA SER A 130 -4.10 0.29 3.24
C SER A 130 -2.72 0.92 3.32
N SER A 131 -2.36 1.62 2.27
CA SER A 131 -1.06 2.30 2.17
C SER A 131 -0.93 3.44 3.17
N GLU A 132 -2.01 4.19 3.41
CA GLU A 132 -2.03 5.30 4.36
C GLU A 132 -1.85 4.84 5.81
N LYS A 133 -2.56 3.76 6.18
CA LYS A 133 -2.56 3.23 7.56
C LYS A 133 -1.48 2.19 7.82
N GLU A 134 -0.86 1.67 6.77
CA GLU A 134 0.09 0.55 6.82
C GLU A 134 -0.52 -0.67 7.53
N THR A 135 -1.79 -0.98 7.21
CA THR A 135 -2.53 -2.08 7.82
C THR A 135 -2.98 -3.10 6.78
N LEU A 136 -2.98 -4.36 7.18
CA LEU A 136 -3.63 -5.46 6.47
C LEU A 136 -4.96 -5.78 7.14
N ALA A 137 -6.01 -5.91 6.36
CA ALA A 137 -7.32 -6.34 6.84
C ALA A 137 -7.80 -7.55 6.05
N ALA A 138 -8.03 -8.66 6.73
CA ALA A 138 -8.74 -9.82 6.19
C ALA A 138 -10.23 -9.60 6.37
N VAL A 139 -11.00 -9.67 5.30
CA VAL A 139 -12.44 -9.36 5.28
C VAL A 139 -13.22 -10.50 4.65
N GLY A 140 -14.38 -10.79 5.26
CA GLY A 140 -15.29 -11.80 4.79
C GLY A 140 -14.91 -13.22 5.20
N ASP A 141 -15.64 -13.76 6.16
CA ASP A 141 -15.44 -15.11 6.69
C ASP A 141 -13.99 -15.40 7.08
N ALA A 142 -13.33 -14.40 7.67
CA ALA A 142 -11.92 -14.50 8.03
C ALA A 142 -11.70 -15.54 9.12
N LEU A 143 -10.76 -16.44 8.86
CA LEU A 143 -10.35 -17.50 9.77
C LEU A 143 -8.83 -17.46 9.94
N LEU A 144 -8.37 -17.11 11.14
CA LEU A 144 -6.96 -17.14 11.54
C LEU A 144 -6.74 -18.32 12.47
N THR A 145 -5.66 -19.07 12.22
CA THR A 145 -5.22 -20.17 13.07
C THR A 145 -3.73 -20.08 13.33
N GLN A 146 -3.32 -20.45 14.55
CA GLN A 146 -1.92 -20.60 14.93
C GLN A 146 -1.78 -21.87 15.76
N GLU A 147 -1.10 -22.87 15.22
CA GLU A 147 -1.06 -24.21 15.80
C GLU A 147 -0.30 -24.26 17.13
N GLU A 148 0.84 -23.56 17.24
CA GLU A 148 1.66 -23.53 18.45
C GLU A 148 0.89 -23.00 19.67
N GLU A 149 0.09 -21.94 19.48
CA GLU A 149 -0.73 -21.35 20.53
C GLU A 149 -2.11 -21.98 20.64
N LYS A 150 -2.44 -22.95 19.77
CA LYS A 150 -3.78 -23.55 19.65
C LYS A 150 -4.86 -22.46 19.52
N LEU A 151 -4.55 -21.39 18.79
CA LEU A 151 -5.41 -20.25 18.59
C LEU A 151 -6.24 -20.44 17.32
N ARG A 152 -7.54 -20.16 17.42
CA ARG A 152 -8.47 -20.09 16.31
C ARG A 152 -9.35 -18.85 16.45
N VAL A 153 -9.36 -17.99 15.45
CA VAL A 153 -10.16 -16.77 15.41
C VAL A 153 -11.03 -16.79 14.16
N SER A 154 -12.35 -16.66 14.35
CA SER A 154 -13.32 -16.52 13.26
C SER A 154 -14.00 -15.16 13.38
N ALA A 155 -13.96 -14.36 12.32
CA ALA A 155 -14.45 -12.99 12.30
C ALA A 155 -14.92 -12.57 10.91
N GLU A 156 -15.69 -11.49 10.81
CA GLU A 156 -15.97 -10.84 9.53
C GLU A 156 -14.76 -10.01 9.07
N ARG A 157 -14.01 -9.41 10.04
CA ARG A 157 -12.83 -8.61 9.76
C ARG A 157 -11.76 -8.87 10.82
N ILE A 158 -10.55 -9.13 10.38
CA ILE A 158 -9.34 -9.19 11.20
C ILE A 158 -8.37 -8.17 10.64
N GLU A 159 -7.93 -7.21 11.46
CA GLU A 159 -7.06 -6.12 11.03
C GLU A 159 -5.79 -6.06 11.88
N SER A 160 -4.65 -5.81 11.23
CA SER A 160 -3.33 -5.76 11.85
C SER A 160 -2.42 -4.78 11.13
N SER A 161 -1.47 -4.21 11.86
CA SER A 161 -0.37 -3.39 11.34
C SER A 161 1.00 -4.08 11.46
N ASP A 162 1.03 -5.34 11.86
CA ASP A 162 2.26 -6.11 12.08
C ASP A 162 2.12 -7.56 11.60
N GLY A 163 1.50 -7.77 10.45
CA GLY A 163 1.41 -9.07 9.82
C GLY A 163 0.69 -10.12 10.66
N PHE A 164 -0.39 -9.71 11.32
CA PHE A 164 -1.26 -10.55 12.16
C PHE A 164 -0.63 -11.14 13.43
N ALA A 165 0.55 -10.66 13.86
CA ALA A 165 1.08 -11.03 15.18
C ALA A 165 0.21 -10.45 16.30
N ARG A 166 -0.26 -9.22 16.12
CA ARG A 166 -1.30 -8.57 16.94
C ARG A 166 -2.41 -8.11 16.01
N PHE A 167 -3.63 -8.33 16.41
CA PHE A 167 -4.77 -8.02 15.56
C PHE A 167 -6.01 -7.59 16.37
N THR A 168 -6.90 -6.91 15.70
CA THR A 168 -8.27 -6.69 16.16
C THR A 168 -9.21 -7.54 15.30
N ALA A 169 -10.22 -8.13 15.93
CA ALA A 169 -11.21 -8.94 15.23
C ALA A 169 -12.62 -8.45 15.52
N SER A 170 -13.43 -8.30 14.48
CA SER A 170 -14.83 -7.87 14.57
C SER A 170 -15.74 -8.82 13.79
N GLY A 171 -16.91 -9.08 14.35
CA GLY A 171 -17.94 -9.88 13.71
C GLY A 171 -18.85 -9.05 12.80
N LYS A 172 -19.70 -9.74 12.06
CA LYS A 172 -20.68 -9.14 11.15
C LYS A 172 -21.83 -8.50 11.94
N ASP A 173 -22.30 -7.33 11.48
CA ASP A 173 -23.51 -6.66 12.00
C ASP A 173 -23.49 -6.45 13.53
N GLY A 174 -22.35 -6.04 14.08
CA GLY A 174 -22.19 -5.81 15.52
C GLY A 174 -22.05 -7.08 16.36
N LYS A 175 -22.02 -8.26 15.74
CA LYS A 175 -21.69 -9.51 16.44
C LYS A 175 -20.22 -9.52 16.86
N LYS A 176 -19.93 -10.27 17.91
CA LYS A 176 -18.54 -10.43 18.36
C LYS A 176 -17.81 -11.45 17.48
N ALA A 177 -16.52 -11.24 17.26
CA ALA A 177 -15.64 -12.28 16.73
C ALA A 177 -15.56 -13.46 17.70
N ARG A 178 -15.36 -14.68 17.17
CA ARG A 178 -15.17 -15.89 17.98
C ARG A 178 -13.69 -16.20 18.09
N ILE A 179 -13.20 -16.23 19.31
CA ILE A 179 -11.80 -16.59 19.63
C ILE A 179 -11.81 -17.83 20.48
N GLU A 180 -11.13 -18.87 20.02
CA GLU A 180 -10.95 -20.14 20.73
C GLU A 180 -9.45 -20.32 20.98
N LYS A 181 -9.06 -20.49 22.23
CA LYS A 181 -7.69 -20.86 22.63
C LYS A 181 -7.73 -22.19 23.35
N GLY A 182 -7.06 -23.20 22.79
CA GLY A 182 -6.99 -24.52 23.41
C GLY A 182 -6.24 -24.43 24.73
N SER A 183 -6.84 -24.96 25.81
CA SER A 183 -6.11 -25.16 27.06
C SER A 183 -5.05 -26.21 26.81
N GLY A 184 -3.77 -25.87 27.04
CA GLY A 184 -2.72 -26.85 27.12
C GLY A 184 -3.04 -27.80 28.31
N ALA A 185 -3.31 -29.04 28.02
CA ALA A 185 -3.25 -30.04 29.08
C ALA A 185 -1.81 -30.03 29.60
N LYS A 186 -1.67 -29.76 30.90
CA LYS A 186 -0.40 -29.96 31.65
C LYS A 186 -0.07 -31.43 31.71
#